data_be52e0c83141127ae7e9b7812fecd451
#
_entry.id   be52e0c83141127ae7e9b7812fecd451
#
_cell.length_a   1.000
_cell.length_b   1.000
_cell.length_c   1.000
_cell.angle_alpha   90.00
_cell.angle_beta   90.00
_cell.angle_gamma   90.00
#
_symmetry.space_group_name_H-M   'P 1'
#
loop_
_entity.id
_entity.type
_entity.pdbx_description
1 polymer ?
#
loop_
_entity_poly.entity_id
_entity_poly.type
_entity_poly.pdbx_seq_one_letter_code
_entity_poly.pdbx_strand_id
1 'polypeptide(L)'
;MTTPADFASPAVDESSPRYDGWRVTAVCFVVAMFCWGFGLYSHGIYLAELQRLFGWSTSLISGATTAYYLLTASLVVFISDAIVQLGPRRVFLLGTCCLGSAVTLLAFIVAPWQLYLVYLIMAVGSAAMHVGAITNVLGLWFDRRRGLAISLALNGASSGGIFVAPTLIVAIAETGFAAAMVGAATVMAAILVPAITIWIDQPPIRTETTGVSAPQGGSRSGSASTVPRCTRLEALQSLAFWSVAGPFALALMAQVGFFVHQIAFLEPAIGRTQAGLTVALLTAMAIVGRLALGVSLLRLDLRRVTALSLLSQAAALLAMTQTTNAAVLFVACAIFGLSAGNLVSLPALIIQREFEATSFGMLVGLSTAIGQFTYAFGPGLLGVVRDATGGYGAAFALCIMLQLAAAGAVQMSRPQRKPIDLR
;
A
#
# COMPACT_ATOMS: atom_id res chain seq x y z
N MET A 1 46.64 -16.50 36.88
CA MET A 1 46.17 -15.66 35.76
C MET A 1 45.10 -16.45 35.00
N THR A 2 43.87 -16.28 35.42
CA THR A 2 42.68 -16.90 34.77
C THR A 2 42.15 -15.91 33.78
N THR A 3 42.19 -16.28 32.48
CA THR A 3 41.56 -15.56 31.36
C THR A 3 40.07 -15.39 31.63
N PRO A 4 39.47 -14.18 31.40
CA PRO A 4 38.03 -14.00 31.47
C PRO A 4 37.41 -14.79 30.32
N ALA A 5 36.52 -15.72 30.66
CA ALA A 5 35.68 -16.40 29.67
C ALA A 5 34.83 -15.36 28.94
N ASP A 6 35.00 -15.31 27.64
CA ASP A 6 34.15 -14.58 26.72
C ASP A 6 32.71 -15.08 26.87
N PHE A 7 31.88 -14.35 27.62
CA PHE A 7 30.43 -14.49 27.59
C PHE A 7 29.92 -13.83 26.30
N ALA A 8 30.20 -14.47 25.17
CA ALA A 8 29.45 -14.16 23.95
C ALA A 8 27.98 -14.50 24.23
N SER A 9 27.11 -13.48 24.35
CA SER A 9 25.67 -13.68 24.40
C SER A 9 25.25 -14.56 23.21
N PRO A 10 24.45 -15.60 23.41
CA PRO A 10 24.07 -16.51 22.35
C PRO A 10 23.46 -15.71 21.23
N ALA A 11 24.03 -15.79 20.02
CA ALA A 11 23.51 -15.13 18.83
C ALA A 11 22.04 -15.56 18.66
N VAL A 12 21.13 -14.58 18.64
CA VAL A 12 19.69 -14.82 18.49
C VAL A 12 19.48 -15.58 17.18
N ASP A 13 18.99 -16.80 17.25
CA ASP A 13 18.69 -17.60 16.06
C ASP A 13 17.36 -17.18 15.44
N GLU A 14 17.42 -16.22 14.50
CA GLU A 14 16.25 -15.76 13.75
C GLU A 14 15.65 -16.87 12.86
N SER A 15 16.32 -18.03 12.69
CA SER A 15 15.80 -19.15 11.90
C SER A 15 14.85 -20.05 12.67
N SER A 16 14.92 -20.00 14.00
CA SER A 16 14.07 -20.82 14.86
C SER A 16 12.60 -20.39 14.75
N PRO A 17 11.64 -21.30 14.56
CA PRO A 17 10.21 -21.01 14.61
C PRO A 17 9.75 -20.48 16.00
N ARG A 18 10.57 -20.71 17.04
CA ARG A 18 10.31 -20.25 18.42
C ARG A 18 10.79 -18.84 18.69
N TYR A 19 11.47 -18.20 17.72
CA TYR A 19 11.91 -16.81 17.88
C TYR A 19 10.69 -15.88 17.94
N ASP A 20 10.60 -15.07 18.99
CA ASP A 20 9.44 -14.20 19.24
C ASP A 20 9.22 -13.15 18.14
N GLY A 21 10.24 -12.79 17.37
CA GLY A 21 10.11 -11.95 16.19
C GLY A 21 9.10 -12.47 15.16
N TRP A 22 8.89 -13.80 15.05
CA TRP A 22 7.87 -14.34 14.16
C TRP A 22 6.44 -14.09 14.66
N ARG A 23 6.24 -14.03 15.98
CA ARG A 23 4.95 -13.61 16.57
C ARG A 23 4.67 -12.15 16.26
N VAL A 24 5.69 -11.29 16.40
CA VAL A 24 5.60 -9.87 16.00
C VAL A 24 5.29 -9.75 14.51
N THR A 25 5.90 -10.59 13.66
CA THR A 25 5.58 -10.65 12.22
C THR A 25 4.13 -11.01 11.97
N ALA A 26 3.57 -11.99 12.70
CA ALA A 26 2.16 -12.36 12.61
C ALA A 26 1.24 -11.23 13.05
N VAL A 27 1.57 -10.51 14.13
CA VAL A 27 0.81 -9.30 14.54
C VAL A 27 0.87 -8.23 13.45
N CYS A 28 2.03 -7.95 12.89
CA CYS A 28 2.20 -7.01 11.80
C CYS A 28 1.40 -7.42 10.54
N PHE A 29 1.28 -8.73 10.26
CA PHE A 29 0.40 -9.24 9.19
C PHE A 29 -1.07 -8.87 9.45
N VAL A 30 -1.57 -9.09 10.67
CA VAL A 30 -2.96 -8.77 11.03
C VAL A 30 -3.19 -7.26 11.05
N VAL A 31 -2.21 -6.48 11.53
CA VAL A 31 -2.21 -5.00 11.44
C VAL A 31 -2.33 -4.55 9.99
N ALA A 32 -1.52 -5.10 9.10
CA ALA A 32 -1.60 -4.81 7.66
C ALA A 32 -2.97 -5.21 7.08
N MET A 33 -3.49 -6.39 7.44
CA MET A 33 -4.79 -6.88 6.95
C MET A 33 -5.92 -5.90 7.25
N PHE A 34 -6.03 -5.43 8.47
CA PHE A 34 -7.08 -4.47 8.84
C PHE A 34 -6.81 -3.06 8.30
N CYS A 35 -5.57 -2.59 8.32
CA CYS A 35 -5.20 -1.29 7.80
C CYS A 35 -5.58 -1.15 6.31
N TRP A 36 -5.17 -2.10 5.46
CA TRP A 36 -5.52 -2.08 4.04
C TRP A 36 -6.96 -2.51 3.78
N GLY A 37 -7.49 -3.42 4.59
CA GLY A 37 -8.88 -3.82 4.53
C GLY A 37 -9.83 -2.64 4.64
N PHE A 38 -9.73 -1.87 5.71
CA PHE A 38 -10.58 -0.69 5.93
C PHE A 38 -10.09 0.57 5.23
N GLY A 39 -8.77 0.77 5.10
CA GLY A 39 -8.17 2.00 4.58
C GLY A 39 -7.93 2.01 3.06
N LEU A 40 -8.13 0.91 2.34
CA LEU A 40 -8.02 0.86 0.88
C LEU A 40 -9.21 0.13 0.25
N TYR A 41 -9.38 -1.15 0.55
CA TYR A 41 -10.33 -2.01 -0.16
C TYR A 41 -11.78 -1.73 0.20
N SER A 42 -12.08 -1.22 1.41
CA SER A 42 -13.44 -0.88 1.82
C SER A 42 -13.90 0.52 1.38
N HIS A 43 -13.02 1.38 0.88
CA HIS A 43 -13.47 2.71 0.41
C HIS A 43 -14.50 2.64 -0.71
N GLY A 44 -14.42 1.65 -1.60
CA GLY A 44 -15.43 1.41 -2.62
C GLY A 44 -16.78 0.96 -2.04
N ILE A 45 -16.76 0.21 -0.93
CA ILE A 45 -17.96 -0.19 -0.19
C ILE A 45 -18.59 1.05 0.45
N TYR A 46 -17.78 1.87 1.13
CA TYR A 46 -18.26 3.11 1.75
C TYR A 46 -18.87 4.06 0.73
N LEU A 47 -18.21 4.23 -0.45
CA LEU A 47 -18.74 5.04 -1.54
C LEU A 47 -20.14 4.58 -1.96
N ALA A 48 -20.30 3.29 -2.28
CA ALA A 48 -21.57 2.72 -2.75
C ALA A 48 -22.67 2.85 -1.68
N GLU A 49 -22.33 2.53 -0.40
CA GLU A 49 -23.32 2.61 0.70
C GLU A 49 -23.75 4.03 1.02
N LEU A 50 -22.79 4.96 1.10
CA LEU A 50 -23.13 6.35 1.41
C LEU A 50 -23.94 7.02 0.29
N GLN A 51 -23.66 6.66 -0.97
CA GLN A 51 -24.52 7.08 -2.09
C GLN A 51 -25.94 6.53 -1.95
N ARG A 52 -26.06 5.25 -1.58
CA ARG A 52 -27.36 4.60 -1.43
C ARG A 52 -28.16 5.17 -0.23
N LEU A 53 -27.51 5.43 0.90
CA LEU A 53 -28.15 5.88 2.12
C LEU A 53 -28.52 7.36 2.10
N PHE A 54 -27.63 8.20 1.58
CA PHE A 54 -27.76 9.65 1.68
C PHE A 54 -27.95 10.37 0.33
N GLY A 55 -27.79 9.67 -0.78
CA GLY A 55 -27.83 10.30 -2.12
C GLY A 55 -26.69 11.28 -2.39
N TRP A 56 -25.61 11.23 -1.59
CA TRP A 56 -24.47 12.15 -1.77
C TRP A 56 -23.76 11.93 -3.10
N SER A 57 -23.22 13.00 -3.67
CA SER A 57 -22.51 12.93 -4.94
C SER A 57 -21.24 12.09 -4.82
N THR A 58 -20.84 11.45 -5.91
CA THR A 58 -19.61 10.65 -5.97
C THR A 58 -18.38 11.50 -5.66
N SER A 59 -18.34 12.72 -6.20
CA SER A 59 -17.24 13.67 -5.98
C SER A 59 -17.07 14.06 -4.51
N LEU A 60 -18.17 14.22 -3.76
CA LEU A 60 -18.13 14.52 -2.34
C LEU A 60 -17.49 13.40 -1.54
N ILE A 61 -17.94 12.15 -1.75
CA ILE A 61 -17.45 10.99 -1.00
C ILE A 61 -16.00 10.66 -1.41
N SER A 62 -15.70 10.66 -2.70
CA SER A 62 -14.34 10.39 -3.18
C SER A 62 -13.36 11.54 -2.90
N GLY A 63 -13.85 12.77 -2.73
CA GLY A 63 -13.09 13.91 -2.21
C GLY A 63 -12.62 13.68 -0.77
N ALA A 64 -13.48 13.12 0.10
CA ALA A 64 -13.09 12.71 1.44
C ALA A 64 -12.01 11.61 1.41
N THR A 65 -12.13 10.65 0.48
CA THR A 65 -11.08 9.62 0.27
C THR A 65 -9.76 10.24 -0.18
N THR A 66 -9.79 11.25 -1.05
CA THR A 66 -8.60 12.01 -1.45
C THR A 66 -7.96 12.71 -0.22
N ALA A 67 -8.76 13.39 0.61
CA ALA A 67 -8.26 14.02 1.84
C ALA A 67 -7.61 12.99 2.79
N TYR A 68 -8.23 11.83 2.94
CA TYR A 68 -7.68 10.71 3.69
C TYR A 68 -6.29 10.29 3.18
N TYR A 69 -6.13 10.06 1.87
CA TYR A 69 -4.84 9.62 1.31
C TYR A 69 -3.77 10.71 1.41
N LEU A 70 -4.11 11.99 1.16
CA LEU A 70 -3.18 13.10 1.30
C LEU A 70 -2.68 13.24 2.74
N LEU A 71 -3.59 13.16 3.72
CA LEU A 71 -3.19 13.23 5.12
C LEU A 71 -2.37 12.02 5.53
N THR A 72 -2.75 10.80 5.10
CA THR A 72 -1.98 9.58 5.36
C THR A 72 -0.56 9.70 4.81
N ALA A 73 -0.40 10.14 3.56
CA ALA A 73 0.91 10.34 2.92
C ALA A 73 1.78 11.35 3.68
N SER A 74 1.16 12.42 4.17
CA SER A 74 1.85 13.44 4.97
C SER A 74 2.29 12.91 6.34
N LEU A 75 1.44 12.14 7.02
CA LEU A 75 1.70 11.64 8.37
C LEU A 75 2.71 10.49 8.40
N VAL A 76 2.77 9.65 7.35
CA VAL A 76 3.70 8.51 7.28
C VAL A 76 5.16 8.94 7.47
N VAL A 77 5.51 10.17 7.07
CA VAL A 77 6.87 10.72 7.23
C VAL A 77 7.27 10.82 8.71
N PHE A 78 6.33 11.11 9.60
CA PHE A 78 6.57 11.31 11.04
C PHE A 78 6.45 10.02 11.87
N ILE A 79 5.99 8.92 11.26
CA ILE A 79 5.74 7.67 12.00
C ILE A 79 7.01 7.08 12.61
N SER A 80 8.15 7.18 11.93
CA SER A 80 9.43 6.73 12.47
C SER A 80 9.79 7.44 13.78
N ASP A 81 9.61 8.76 13.80
CA ASP A 81 9.88 9.57 15.00
C ASP A 81 8.87 9.27 16.11
N ALA A 82 7.60 9.06 15.77
CA ALA A 82 6.58 8.65 16.72
C ALA A 82 6.89 7.28 17.36
N ILE A 83 7.40 6.31 16.59
CA ILE A 83 7.81 5.00 17.10
C ILE A 83 9.01 5.13 18.06
N VAL A 84 9.97 6.01 17.75
CA VAL A 84 11.13 6.25 18.63
C VAL A 84 10.69 6.91 19.95
N GLN A 85 9.75 7.86 19.91
CA GLN A 85 9.32 8.63 21.09
C GLN A 85 8.31 7.87 21.97
N LEU A 86 7.30 7.23 21.35
CA LEU A 86 6.19 6.60 22.05
C LEU A 86 6.35 5.09 22.22
N GLY A 87 7.21 4.49 21.42
CA GLY A 87 7.36 3.05 21.28
C GLY A 87 6.37 2.41 20.30
N PRO A 88 6.73 1.26 19.71
CA PRO A 88 5.94 0.61 18.65
C PRO A 88 4.54 0.18 19.13
N ARG A 89 4.44 -0.33 20.36
CA ARG A 89 3.18 -0.78 20.97
C ARG A 89 2.15 0.36 21.05
N ARG A 90 2.55 1.53 21.56
CA ARG A 90 1.63 2.68 21.70
C ARG A 90 1.21 3.21 20.34
N VAL A 91 2.12 3.28 19.38
CA VAL A 91 1.81 3.75 18.02
C VAL A 91 0.77 2.83 17.36
N PHE A 92 0.94 1.51 17.42
CA PHE A 92 -0.04 0.57 16.88
C PHE A 92 -1.38 0.59 17.62
N LEU A 93 -1.39 0.75 18.96
CA LEU A 93 -2.63 0.89 19.72
C LEU A 93 -3.38 2.19 19.36
N LEU A 94 -2.67 3.31 19.24
CA LEU A 94 -3.24 4.57 18.75
C LEU A 94 -3.80 4.42 17.34
N GLY A 95 -3.05 3.75 16.46
CA GLY A 95 -3.49 3.43 15.11
C GLY A 95 -4.79 2.61 15.10
N THR A 96 -4.83 1.55 15.89
CA THR A 96 -6.01 0.69 16.03
C THR A 96 -7.21 1.45 16.61
N CYS A 97 -6.99 2.29 17.61
CA CYS A 97 -8.02 3.14 18.22
C CYS A 97 -8.58 4.15 17.21
N CYS A 98 -7.72 4.89 16.51
CA CYS A 98 -8.15 5.89 15.52
C CYS A 98 -8.87 5.23 14.33
N LEU A 99 -8.33 4.13 13.79
CA LEU A 99 -8.97 3.42 12.67
C LEU A 99 -10.31 2.81 13.11
N GLY A 100 -10.38 2.16 14.27
CA GLY A 100 -11.59 1.56 14.80
C GLY A 100 -12.66 2.58 15.14
N SER A 101 -12.29 3.69 15.78
CA SER A 101 -13.25 4.78 16.05
C SER A 101 -13.75 5.41 14.75
N ALA A 102 -12.90 5.60 13.73
CA ALA A 102 -13.34 6.12 12.44
C ALA A 102 -14.33 5.17 11.75
N VAL A 103 -14.03 3.86 11.71
CA VAL A 103 -14.95 2.84 11.16
C VAL A 103 -16.29 2.82 11.93
N THR A 104 -16.25 2.92 13.26
CA THR A 104 -17.46 3.02 14.09
C THR A 104 -18.23 4.31 13.80
N LEU A 105 -17.56 5.45 13.71
CA LEU A 105 -18.20 6.74 13.49
C LEU A 105 -18.87 6.85 12.11
N LEU A 106 -18.43 6.07 11.10
CA LEU A 106 -19.14 5.97 9.83
C LEU A 106 -20.60 5.52 9.98
N ALA A 107 -20.91 4.75 11.03
CA ALA A 107 -22.26 4.31 11.34
C ALA A 107 -23.21 5.46 11.77
N PHE A 108 -22.68 6.58 12.22
CA PHE A 108 -23.43 7.68 12.85
C PHE A 108 -23.36 9.00 12.09
N ILE A 109 -22.73 9.02 10.91
CA ILE A 109 -22.68 10.24 10.10
C ILE A 109 -24.06 10.57 9.54
N VAL A 110 -24.41 11.83 9.55
CA VAL A 110 -25.65 12.37 8.98
C VAL A 110 -25.41 13.57 8.05
N ALA A 111 -24.21 14.13 8.07
CA ALA A 111 -23.85 15.31 7.28
C ALA A 111 -22.48 15.14 6.57
N PRO A 112 -22.31 15.71 5.37
CA PRO A 112 -21.09 15.58 4.58
C PRO A 112 -19.79 15.96 5.30
N TRP A 113 -19.80 17.02 6.11
CA TRP A 113 -18.60 17.47 6.84
C TRP A 113 -18.11 16.43 7.87
N GLN A 114 -19.07 15.64 8.45
CA GLN A 114 -18.71 14.57 9.38
C GLN A 114 -17.93 13.46 8.67
N LEU A 115 -18.27 13.16 7.42
CA LEU A 115 -17.52 12.21 6.60
C LEU A 115 -16.05 12.62 6.46
N TYR A 116 -15.80 13.90 6.14
CA TYR A 116 -14.41 14.39 6.05
C TYR A 116 -13.67 14.25 7.38
N LEU A 117 -14.30 14.62 8.50
CA LEU A 117 -13.70 14.47 9.81
C LEU A 117 -13.37 13.01 10.15
N VAL A 118 -14.30 12.09 9.88
CA VAL A 118 -14.10 10.65 10.10
C VAL A 118 -12.97 10.12 9.24
N TYR A 119 -12.86 10.53 7.98
CA TYR A 119 -11.78 10.12 7.08
C TYR A 119 -10.42 10.71 7.51
N LEU A 120 -10.38 11.90 8.09
CA LEU A 120 -9.16 12.45 8.67
C LEU A 120 -8.70 11.65 9.90
N ILE A 121 -9.63 11.23 10.78
CA ILE A 121 -9.31 10.33 11.91
C ILE A 121 -8.82 8.97 11.38
N MET A 122 -9.48 8.43 10.36
CA MET A 122 -9.07 7.19 9.68
C MET A 122 -7.64 7.30 9.11
N ALA A 123 -7.27 8.45 8.55
CA ALA A 123 -5.93 8.71 8.01
C ALA A 123 -4.85 8.63 9.08
N VAL A 124 -5.09 9.20 10.26
CA VAL A 124 -4.17 9.10 11.42
C VAL A 124 -3.99 7.63 11.81
N GLY A 125 -5.08 6.89 11.92
CA GLY A 125 -5.04 5.46 12.24
C GLY A 125 -4.26 4.64 11.21
N SER A 126 -4.55 4.88 9.93
CA SER A 126 -3.89 4.18 8.83
C SER A 126 -2.41 4.52 8.73
N ALA A 127 -2.01 5.78 8.92
CA ALA A 127 -0.61 6.18 8.91
C ALA A 127 0.20 5.45 9.99
N ALA A 128 -0.35 5.33 11.20
CA ALA A 128 0.29 4.62 12.32
C ALA A 128 0.43 3.10 12.09
N MET A 129 -0.35 2.52 11.19
CA MET A 129 -0.38 1.08 10.87
C MET A 129 0.19 0.78 9.47
N HIS A 130 0.71 1.78 8.76
CA HIS A 130 1.18 1.68 7.37
C HIS A 130 2.51 0.92 7.24
N VAL A 131 2.93 0.67 6.00
CA VAL A 131 4.21 -0.02 5.67
C VAL A 131 5.38 0.53 6.47
N GLY A 132 5.50 1.86 6.60
CA GLY A 132 6.58 2.51 7.35
C GLY A 132 6.64 2.06 8.81
N ALA A 133 5.49 2.00 9.50
CA ALA A 133 5.40 1.53 10.88
C ALA A 133 5.78 0.05 10.99
N ILE A 134 5.23 -0.81 10.12
CA ILE A 134 5.49 -2.25 10.10
C ILE A 134 6.97 -2.54 9.86
N THR A 135 7.58 -1.88 8.87
CA THR A 135 9.01 -2.08 8.54
C THR A 135 9.93 -1.60 9.64
N ASN A 136 9.59 -0.51 10.33
CA ASN A 136 10.33 -0.04 11.50
C ASN A 136 10.27 -1.04 12.64
N VAL A 137 9.07 -1.49 13.01
CA VAL A 137 8.88 -2.46 14.09
C VAL A 137 9.65 -3.75 13.80
N LEU A 138 9.50 -4.32 12.60
CA LEU A 138 10.21 -5.54 12.22
C LEU A 138 11.73 -5.33 12.13
N GLY A 139 12.18 -4.12 11.80
CA GLY A 139 13.59 -3.76 11.81
C GLY A 139 14.23 -3.79 13.21
N LEU A 140 13.44 -3.66 14.29
CA LEU A 140 13.92 -3.78 15.66
C LEU A 140 14.12 -5.25 16.08
N TRP A 141 13.43 -6.19 15.44
CA TRP A 141 13.46 -7.61 15.77
C TRP A 141 14.37 -8.44 14.86
N PHE A 142 14.51 -8.09 13.58
CA PHE A 142 15.24 -8.87 12.59
C PHE A 142 16.39 -8.10 11.96
N ASP A 143 17.54 -8.79 11.76
CA ASP A 143 18.65 -8.33 10.96
C ASP A 143 18.81 -9.16 9.68
N ARG A 144 19.09 -10.46 9.84
CA ARG A 144 19.40 -11.36 8.72
C ARG A 144 18.16 -11.71 7.92
N ARG A 145 17.01 -11.94 8.59
CA ARG A 145 15.75 -12.33 7.98
C ARG A 145 14.74 -11.19 7.86
N ARG A 146 15.17 -9.94 8.03
CA ARG A 146 14.32 -8.74 7.97
C ARG A 146 13.48 -8.68 6.69
N GLY A 147 14.08 -8.95 5.53
CA GLY A 147 13.35 -8.92 4.25
C GLY A 147 12.22 -9.95 4.17
N LEU A 148 12.46 -11.17 4.69
CA LEU A 148 11.45 -12.22 4.74
C LEU A 148 10.31 -11.84 5.70
N ALA A 149 10.64 -11.35 6.90
CA ALA A 149 9.66 -10.94 7.90
C ALA A 149 8.76 -9.81 7.38
N ILE A 150 9.34 -8.77 6.75
CA ILE A 150 8.59 -7.68 6.11
C ILE A 150 7.70 -8.20 4.99
N SER A 151 8.21 -9.07 4.13
CA SER A 151 7.42 -9.64 3.03
C SER A 151 6.23 -10.45 3.54
N LEU A 152 6.41 -11.27 4.57
CA LEU A 152 5.33 -12.03 5.19
C LEU A 152 4.29 -11.11 5.84
N ALA A 153 4.71 -10.12 6.60
CA ALA A 153 3.81 -9.16 7.24
C ALA A 153 2.98 -8.37 6.22
N LEU A 154 3.60 -7.90 5.13
CA LEU A 154 2.92 -7.11 4.11
C LEU A 154 1.97 -7.93 3.22
N ASN A 155 2.05 -9.27 3.21
CA ASN A 155 1.00 -10.10 2.62
C ASN A 155 -0.35 -9.93 3.33
N GLY A 156 -0.36 -9.49 4.59
CA GLY A 156 -1.57 -9.06 5.29
C GLY A 156 -2.35 -7.98 4.53
N ALA A 157 -1.66 -7.04 3.88
CA ALA A 157 -2.32 -6.01 3.09
C ALA A 157 -3.24 -6.60 2.00
N SER A 158 -2.77 -7.60 1.27
CA SER A 158 -3.59 -8.30 0.26
C SER A 158 -4.67 -9.16 0.90
N SER A 159 -4.40 -9.74 2.08
CA SER A 159 -5.42 -10.49 2.84
C SER A 159 -6.59 -9.59 3.26
N GLY A 160 -6.37 -8.28 3.46
CA GLY A 160 -7.43 -7.31 3.71
C GLY A 160 -8.47 -7.23 2.58
N GLY A 161 -8.02 -7.24 1.32
CA GLY A 161 -8.93 -7.25 0.16
C GLY A 161 -9.64 -8.61 -0.04
N ILE A 162 -8.99 -9.71 0.34
CA ILE A 162 -9.56 -11.06 0.20
C ILE A 162 -10.60 -11.37 1.28
N PHE A 163 -10.35 -10.96 2.52
CA PHE A 163 -11.18 -11.31 3.66
C PHE A 163 -12.03 -10.16 4.19
N VAL A 164 -11.42 -8.99 4.46
CA VAL A 164 -12.13 -7.89 5.13
C VAL A 164 -13.21 -7.30 4.24
N ALA A 165 -12.92 -6.98 2.98
CA ALA A 165 -13.88 -6.33 2.10
C ALA A 165 -15.10 -7.21 1.77
N PRO A 166 -14.97 -8.50 1.37
CA PRO A 166 -16.13 -9.35 1.14
C PRO A 166 -16.93 -9.63 2.39
N THR A 167 -16.26 -9.88 3.54
CA THR A 167 -16.95 -10.10 4.83
C THR A 167 -17.75 -8.87 5.22
N LEU A 168 -17.21 -7.67 5.01
CA LEU A 168 -17.92 -6.43 5.29
C LEU A 168 -19.18 -6.27 4.41
N ILE A 169 -19.11 -6.61 3.12
CA ILE A 169 -20.28 -6.59 2.22
C ILE A 169 -21.38 -7.53 2.71
N VAL A 170 -21.01 -8.76 3.07
CA VAL A 170 -21.98 -9.74 3.62
C VAL A 170 -22.57 -9.23 4.93
N ALA A 171 -21.74 -8.74 5.85
CA ALA A 171 -22.21 -8.17 7.11
C ALA A 171 -23.19 -7.02 6.89
N ILE A 172 -22.91 -6.11 5.95
CA ILE A 172 -23.81 -4.99 5.63
C ILE A 172 -25.13 -5.52 5.02
N ALA A 173 -25.09 -6.56 4.20
CA ALA A 173 -26.28 -7.15 3.61
C ALA A 173 -27.22 -7.77 4.67
N GLU A 174 -26.63 -8.42 5.67
CA GLU A 174 -27.38 -9.12 6.73
C GLU A 174 -27.84 -8.20 7.88
N THR A 175 -26.99 -7.26 8.30
CA THR A 175 -27.21 -6.47 9.52
C THR A 175 -27.45 -4.98 9.28
N GLY A 176 -27.26 -4.54 8.04
CA GLY A 176 -27.26 -3.11 7.66
C GLY A 176 -25.93 -2.42 7.92
N PHE A 177 -25.78 -1.23 7.31
CA PHE A 177 -24.51 -0.49 7.31
C PHE A 177 -24.00 -0.16 8.71
N ALA A 178 -24.83 0.43 9.56
CA ALA A 178 -24.42 0.89 10.88
C ALA A 178 -23.96 -0.28 11.79
N ALA A 179 -24.73 -1.35 11.87
CA ALA A 179 -24.38 -2.51 12.68
C ALA A 179 -23.13 -3.21 12.18
N ALA A 180 -22.98 -3.34 10.85
CA ALA A 180 -21.79 -3.92 10.24
C ALA A 180 -20.52 -3.11 10.53
N MET A 181 -20.57 -1.76 10.48
CA MET A 181 -19.44 -0.90 10.81
C MET A 181 -18.99 -1.05 12.26
N VAL A 182 -19.96 -0.99 13.21
CA VAL A 182 -19.67 -1.18 14.63
C VAL A 182 -19.13 -2.59 14.90
N GLY A 183 -19.74 -3.62 14.31
CA GLY A 183 -19.28 -5.01 14.43
C GLY A 183 -17.87 -5.21 13.89
N ALA A 184 -17.58 -4.67 12.70
CA ALA A 184 -16.27 -4.78 12.09
C ALA A 184 -15.16 -4.07 12.90
N ALA A 185 -15.44 -2.88 13.44
CA ALA A 185 -14.54 -2.18 14.34
C ALA A 185 -14.31 -2.95 15.65
N THR A 186 -15.36 -3.53 16.21
CA THR A 186 -15.30 -4.36 17.43
C THR A 186 -14.42 -5.61 17.20
N VAL A 187 -14.62 -6.31 16.08
CA VAL A 187 -13.82 -7.50 15.73
C VAL A 187 -12.36 -7.10 15.54
N MET A 188 -12.08 -6.00 14.81
CA MET A 188 -10.72 -5.50 14.64
C MET A 188 -10.08 -5.20 16.01
N ALA A 189 -10.78 -4.48 16.89
CA ALA A 189 -10.26 -4.12 18.22
C ALA A 189 -10.04 -5.37 19.09
N ALA A 190 -10.98 -6.32 19.09
CA ALA A 190 -10.89 -7.56 19.84
C ALA A 190 -9.70 -8.44 19.41
N ILE A 191 -9.30 -8.36 18.16
CA ILE A 191 -8.12 -9.10 17.64
C ILE A 191 -6.84 -8.30 17.86
N LEU A 192 -6.80 -7.03 17.44
CA LEU A 192 -5.56 -6.25 17.43
C LEU A 192 -5.12 -5.78 18.82
N VAL A 193 -6.05 -5.35 19.68
CA VAL A 193 -5.66 -4.83 21.00
C VAL A 193 -4.94 -5.89 21.83
N PRO A 194 -5.46 -7.11 22.03
CA PRO A 194 -4.74 -8.14 22.76
C PRO A 194 -3.45 -8.58 22.02
N ALA A 195 -3.50 -8.75 20.70
CA ALA A 195 -2.31 -9.14 19.94
C ALA A 195 -1.17 -8.14 20.08
N ILE A 196 -1.44 -6.85 19.97
CA ILE A 196 -0.44 -5.78 20.12
C ILE A 196 0.03 -5.70 21.58
N THR A 197 -0.87 -5.82 22.55
CA THR A 197 -0.51 -5.70 23.97
C THR A 197 0.32 -6.87 24.50
N ILE A 198 0.11 -8.07 23.96
CA ILE A 198 0.81 -9.28 24.40
C ILE A 198 2.15 -9.45 23.68
N TRP A 199 2.21 -9.19 22.38
CA TRP A 199 3.35 -9.60 21.57
C TRP A 199 4.20 -8.44 21.04
N ILE A 200 3.70 -7.20 21.00
CA ILE A 200 4.54 -6.04 20.69
C ILE A 200 5.06 -5.46 22.01
N ASP A 201 6.13 -6.07 22.48
CA ASP A 201 6.89 -5.62 23.63
C ASP A 201 8.22 -5.00 23.18
N GLN A 202 9.08 -4.62 24.15
CA GLN A 202 10.41 -4.12 23.83
C GLN A 202 11.22 -5.21 23.13
N PRO A 203 11.92 -4.88 22.02
CA PRO A 203 12.80 -5.83 21.37
C PRO A 203 13.88 -6.30 22.35
N PRO A 204 14.40 -7.54 22.18
CA PRO A 204 15.48 -8.04 23.04
C PRO A 204 16.63 -7.04 23.05
N ILE A 205 17.14 -6.72 24.26
CA ILE A 205 18.27 -5.79 24.43
C ILE A 205 19.44 -6.37 23.64
N ARG A 206 19.74 -5.76 22.51
CA ARG A 206 20.96 -6.08 21.76
C ARG A 206 22.11 -5.43 22.50
N THR A 207 22.93 -6.22 23.14
CA THR A 207 24.24 -5.78 23.58
C THR A 207 24.98 -5.34 22.31
N GLU A 208 25.23 -4.04 22.19
CA GLU A 208 26.02 -3.50 21.11
C GLU A 208 27.40 -4.14 21.11
N THR A 209 27.60 -5.18 20.32
CA THR A 209 28.91 -5.62 19.93
C THR A 209 29.43 -4.57 18.97
N THR A 210 30.18 -3.64 19.52
CA THR A 210 31.12 -2.72 18.88
C THR A 210 31.04 -2.66 17.35
N GLY A 211 30.48 -1.58 16.82
CA GLY A 211 31.03 -1.00 15.60
C GLY A 211 30.23 -1.05 14.31
N VAL A 212 28.89 -1.26 14.30
CA VAL A 212 28.09 -0.92 13.10
C VAL A 212 26.85 -0.16 13.52
N SER A 213 26.94 1.15 13.41
CA SER A 213 25.84 2.09 13.67
C SER A 213 24.68 1.80 12.74
N ALA A 214 23.46 1.72 13.31
CA ALA A 214 22.21 1.82 12.56
C ALA A 214 22.25 3.03 11.60
N PRO A 215 21.63 2.95 10.42
CA PRO A 215 21.51 4.12 9.56
C PRO A 215 20.48 5.08 10.19
N GLN A 216 20.94 5.90 11.13
CA GLN A 216 20.25 7.12 11.51
C GLN A 216 20.31 8.06 10.31
N GLY A 217 19.17 8.55 9.86
CA GLY A 217 19.06 9.72 9.02
C GLY A 217 19.56 10.95 9.77
N GLY A 218 20.87 11.11 9.86
CA GLY A 218 21.54 12.23 10.50
C GLY A 218 23.02 12.17 10.15
N SER A 219 23.52 13.24 9.57
CA SER A 219 24.92 13.49 9.19
C SER A 219 25.93 12.94 10.18
N ARG A 220 26.73 11.95 9.77
CA ARG A 220 28.06 11.72 10.34
C ARG A 220 29.10 12.00 9.25
N SER A 221 29.76 13.15 9.39
CA SER A 221 31.09 13.41 8.83
C SER A 221 32.05 12.31 9.28
N GLY A 222 32.44 11.46 8.36
CA GLY A 222 33.45 10.45 8.58
C GLY A 222 33.97 9.94 7.23
N SER A 223 35.13 10.41 6.82
CA SER A 223 36.03 9.95 5.75
C SER A 223 35.41 9.73 4.36
N ALA A 224 35.65 10.68 3.50
CA ALA A 224 35.22 10.74 2.12
C ALA A 224 35.76 9.59 1.27
N SER A 225 34.91 8.64 0.93
CA SER A 225 34.98 8.04 -0.39
C SER A 225 34.22 8.97 -1.32
N THR A 226 34.94 9.68 -2.18
CA THR A 226 34.45 10.62 -3.18
C THR A 226 33.76 9.89 -4.33
N VAL A 227 32.66 9.17 -4.05
CA VAL A 227 31.73 8.73 -5.10
C VAL A 227 30.62 9.79 -5.12
N PRO A 228 30.36 10.47 -6.25
CA PRO A 228 29.33 11.48 -6.34
C PRO A 228 27.99 10.83 -6.05
N ARG A 229 27.42 11.13 -4.88
CA ARG A 229 26.06 10.72 -4.51
C ARG A 229 25.09 11.62 -5.25
N CYS A 230 24.22 11.06 -6.08
CA CYS A 230 23.11 11.78 -6.67
C CYS A 230 22.28 12.47 -5.55
N THR A 231 22.11 13.78 -5.65
CA THR A 231 21.29 14.54 -4.71
C THR A 231 19.82 14.43 -5.08
N ARG A 232 18.90 14.74 -4.14
CA ARG A 232 17.45 14.76 -4.42
C ARG A 232 17.10 15.74 -5.55
N LEU A 233 17.77 16.87 -5.61
CA LEU A 233 17.53 17.88 -6.64
C LEU A 233 17.99 17.39 -8.01
N GLU A 234 19.16 16.77 -8.11
CA GLU A 234 19.66 16.15 -9.35
C GLU A 234 18.72 15.03 -9.83
N ALA A 235 18.19 14.20 -8.91
CA ALA A 235 17.20 13.19 -9.24
C ALA A 235 15.93 13.81 -9.85
N LEU A 236 15.40 14.87 -9.23
CA LEU A 236 14.20 15.59 -9.71
C LEU A 236 14.44 16.30 -11.05
N GLN A 237 15.68 16.64 -11.39
CA GLN A 237 16.06 17.21 -12.70
C GLN A 237 16.37 16.13 -13.75
N SER A 238 16.49 14.87 -13.35
CA SER A 238 16.86 13.77 -14.24
C SER A 238 15.66 13.21 -14.99
N LEU A 239 15.71 13.24 -16.32
CA LEU A 239 14.70 12.59 -17.17
C LEU A 239 14.68 11.07 -16.95
N ALA A 240 15.82 10.46 -16.64
CA ALA A 240 15.91 9.04 -16.33
C ALA A 240 15.11 8.68 -15.07
N PHE A 241 15.14 9.52 -14.02
CA PHE A 241 14.32 9.33 -12.82
C PHE A 241 12.83 9.50 -13.12
N TRP A 242 12.45 10.55 -13.85
CA TRP A 242 11.06 10.79 -14.21
C TRP A 242 10.49 9.75 -15.18
N SER A 243 11.32 9.10 -16.00
CA SER A 243 10.87 7.96 -16.82
C SER A 243 10.48 6.72 -16.01
N VAL A 244 10.79 6.70 -14.71
CA VAL A 244 10.31 5.69 -13.77
C VAL A 244 9.23 6.27 -12.85
N ALA A 245 9.54 7.33 -12.09
CA ALA A 245 8.64 7.87 -11.09
C ALA A 245 7.31 8.38 -11.69
N GLY A 246 7.34 9.06 -12.83
CA GLY A 246 6.15 9.63 -13.49
C GLY A 246 5.13 8.56 -13.93
N PRO A 247 5.52 7.58 -14.76
CA PRO A 247 4.63 6.51 -15.20
C PRO A 247 3.98 5.74 -14.04
N PHE A 248 4.76 5.39 -13.01
CA PHE A 248 4.20 4.70 -11.85
C PHE A 248 3.26 5.57 -11.03
N ALA A 249 3.53 6.87 -10.92
CA ALA A 249 2.63 7.81 -10.25
C ALA A 249 1.27 7.92 -10.97
N LEU A 250 1.28 8.05 -12.30
CA LEU A 250 0.07 8.09 -13.13
C LEU A 250 -0.69 6.76 -13.09
N ALA A 251 0.02 5.65 -13.19
CA ALA A 251 -0.57 4.32 -13.13
C ALA A 251 -1.24 4.04 -11.77
N LEU A 252 -0.58 4.40 -10.66
CA LEU A 252 -1.13 4.26 -9.32
C LEU A 252 -2.34 5.18 -9.11
N MET A 253 -2.33 6.39 -9.67
CA MET A 253 -3.49 7.29 -9.62
C MET A 253 -4.72 6.66 -10.28
N ALA A 254 -4.57 6.11 -11.48
CA ALA A 254 -5.64 5.40 -12.17
C ALA A 254 -6.08 4.14 -11.42
N GLN A 255 -5.12 3.36 -10.89
CA GLN A 255 -5.40 2.12 -10.18
C GLN A 255 -6.15 2.35 -8.86
N VAL A 256 -5.70 3.28 -8.02
CA VAL A 256 -6.37 3.60 -6.75
C VAL A 256 -7.72 4.26 -6.99
N GLY A 257 -7.81 5.12 -8.01
CA GLY A 257 -9.09 5.64 -8.48
C GLY A 257 -10.07 4.52 -8.83
N PHE A 258 -9.64 3.55 -9.66
CA PHE A 258 -10.47 2.39 -10.00
C PHE A 258 -10.88 1.59 -8.76
N PHE A 259 -9.97 1.28 -7.84
CA PHE A 259 -10.29 0.51 -6.62
C PHE A 259 -11.41 1.14 -5.79
N VAL A 260 -11.42 2.46 -5.66
CA VAL A 260 -12.45 3.18 -4.90
C VAL A 260 -13.80 3.19 -5.63
N HIS A 261 -13.79 3.21 -6.97
CA HIS A 261 -15.02 3.26 -7.76
C HIS A 261 -15.50 1.90 -8.28
N GLN A 262 -14.71 0.82 -8.11
CA GLN A 262 -14.98 -0.51 -8.66
C GLN A 262 -16.33 -1.06 -8.25
N ILE A 263 -16.69 -1.00 -6.98
CA ILE A 263 -17.95 -1.56 -6.47
C ILE A 263 -19.14 -0.78 -7.02
N ALA A 264 -19.12 0.55 -6.91
CA ALA A 264 -20.19 1.41 -7.41
C ALA A 264 -20.40 1.29 -8.94
N PHE A 265 -19.35 0.93 -9.67
CA PHE A 265 -19.43 0.67 -11.11
C PHE A 265 -19.99 -0.72 -11.42
N LEU A 266 -19.58 -1.76 -10.72
CA LEU A 266 -19.94 -3.14 -11.02
C LEU A 266 -21.30 -3.56 -10.44
N GLU A 267 -21.71 -2.97 -9.29
CA GLU A 267 -22.93 -3.34 -8.58
C GLU A 267 -24.20 -3.28 -9.47
N PRO A 268 -24.43 -2.28 -10.33
CA PRO A 268 -25.59 -2.26 -11.21
C PRO A 268 -25.64 -3.39 -12.24
N ALA A 269 -24.47 -3.93 -12.63
CA ALA A 269 -24.38 -4.98 -13.65
C ALA A 269 -24.47 -6.39 -13.08
N ILE A 270 -23.81 -6.65 -11.94
CA ILE A 270 -23.63 -8.01 -11.38
C ILE A 270 -24.18 -8.17 -9.96
N GLY A 271 -24.74 -7.11 -9.41
CA GLY A 271 -25.23 -7.12 -8.03
C GLY A 271 -24.10 -6.99 -6.98
N ARG A 272 -24.50 -6.63 -5.78
CA ARG A 272 -23.62 -6.22 -4.69
C ARG A 272 -22.63 -7.29 -4.25
N THR A 273 -23.13 -8.50 -4.00
CA THR A 273 -22.28 -9.61 -3.51
C THR A 273 -21.22 -9.98 -4.54
N GLN A 274 -21.61 -10.06 -5.82
CA GLN A 274 -20.66 -10.38 -6.89
C GLN A 274 -19.65 -9.25 -7.11
N ALA A 275 -20.07 -7.98 -7.03
CA ALA A 275 -19.16 -6.84 -7.08
C ALA A 275 -18.11 -6.89 -5.93
N GLY A 276 -18.51 -7.30 -4.74
CA GLY A 276 -17.58 -7.53 -3.63
C GLY A 276 -16.61 -8.67 -3.87
N LEU A 277 -17.07 -9.77 -4.47
CA LEU A 277 -16.20 -10.88 -4.83
C LEU A 277 -15.15 -10.51 -5.88
N THR A 278 -15.44 -9.54 -6.77
CA THR A 278 -14.42 -9.04 -7.71
C THR A 278 -13.27 -8.34 -7.01
N VAL A 279 -13.47 -7.71 -5.86
CA VAL A 279 -12.39 -7.11 -5.05
C VAL A 279 -11.46 -8.20 -4.51
N ALA A 280 -12.03 -9.28 -3.97
CA ALA A 280 -11.25 -10.42 -3.50
C ALA A 280 -10.48 -11.09 -4.64
N LEU A 281 -11.15 -11.32 -5.78
CA LEU A 281 -10.51 -11.91 -6.97
C LEU A 281 -9.35 -11.06 -7.47
N LEU A 282 -9.57 -9.76 -7.65
CA LEU A 282 -8.55 -8.81 -8.08
C LEU A 282 -7.33 -8.84 -7.14
N THR A 283 -7.58 -8.84 -5.83
CA THR A 283 -6.50 -8.85 -4.83
C THR A 283 -5.76 -10.20 -4.79
N ALA A 284 -6.47 -11.32 -4.93
CA ALA A 284 -5.87 -12.65 -5.05
C ALA A 284 -4.98 -12.73 -6.30
N MET A 285 -5.48 -12.25 -7.44
CA MET A 285 -4.70 -12.21 -8.68
C MET A 285 -3.51 -11.26 -8.61
N ALA A 286 -3.56 -10.19 -7.79
CA ALA A 286 -2.42 -9.32 -7.54
C ALA A 286 -1.29 -10.05 -6.79
N ILE A 287 -1.63 -10.98 -5.90
CA ILE A 287 -0.63 -11.86 -5.27
C ILE A 287 -0.01 -12.80 -6.31
N VAL A 288 -0.84 -13.44 -7.13
CA VAL A 288 -0.37 -14.35 -8.20
C VAL A 288 0.58 -13.60 -9.15
N GLY A 289 0.22 -12.39 -9.58
CA GLY A 289 1.05 -11.55 -10.45
C GLY A 289 2.42 -11.24 -9.85
N ARG A 290 2.47 -10.87 -8.56
CA ARG A 290 3.74 -10.61 -7.86
C ARG A 290 4.62 -11.85 -7.75
N LEU A 291 4.02 -13.01 -7.46
CA LEU A 291 4.76 -14.27 -7.38
C LEU A 291 5.31 -14.68 -8.75
N ALA A 292 4.49 -14.58 -9.80
CA ALA A 292 4.90 -14.88 -11.17
C ALA A 292 6.05 -13.95 -11.64
N LEU A 293 5.97 -12.66 -11.31
CA LEU A 293 7.05 -11.71 -11.58
C LEU A 293 8.33 -12.11 -10.83
N GLY A 294 8.22 -12.45 -9.54
CA GLY A 294 9.37 -12.82 -8.70
C GLY A 294 10.15 -14.01 -9.27
N VAL A 295 9.47 -15.02 -9.81
CA VAL A 295 10.10 -16.20 -10.44
C VAL A 295 10.76 -15.84 -11.78
N SER A 296 10.19 -14.88 -12.51
CA SER A 296 10.61 -14.54 -13.89
C SER A 296 11.65 -13.43 -13.98
N LEU A 297 12.01 -12.78 -12.87
CA LEU A 297 12.81 -11.54 -12.79
C LEU A 297 14.16 -11.60 -13.50
N LEU A 298 14.82 -12.75 -13.52
CA LEU A 298 16.21 -12.86 -14.05
C LEU A 298 16.30 -12.69 -15.56
N ARG A 299 15.22 -12.91 -16.31
CA ARG A 299 15.23 -12.98 -17.79
C ARG A 299 14.44 -11.88 -18.48
N LEU A 300 13.69 -11.06 -17.73
CA LEU A 300 12.75 -10.11 -18.31
C LEU A 300 13.28 -8.65 -18.31
N ASP A 301 12.95 -7.92 -19.35
CA ASP A 301 13.08 -6.46 -19.41
C ASP A 301 11.95 -5.86 -18.56
N LEU A 302 12.31 -5.30 -17.38
CA LEU A 302 11.34 -4.79 -16.43
C LEU A 302 10.48 -3.64 -16.98
N ARG A 303 11.02 -2.83 -17.88
CA ARG A 303 10.27 -1.74 -18.53
C ARG A 303 9.22 -2.29 -19.49
N ARG A 304 9.55 -3.34 -20.25
CA ARG A 304 8.57 -4.03 -21.11
C ARG A 304 7.50 -4.73 -20.29
N VAL A 305 7.88 -5.38 -19.19
CA VAL A 305 6.90 -5.99 -18.25
C VAL A 305 5.96 -4.93 -17.69
N THR A 306 6.50 -3.77 -17.31
CA THR A 306 5.68 -2.65 -16.82
C THR A 306 4.70 -2.18 -17.91
N ALA A 307 5.18 -1.92 -19.12
CA ALA A 307 4.31 -1.49 -20.22
C ALA A 307 3.22 -2.51 -20.53
N LEU A 308 3.55 -3.80 -20.59
CA LEU A 308 2.57 -4.89 -20.80
C LEU A 308 1.56 -4.95 -19.66
N SER A 309 1.98 -4.79 -18.40
CA SER A 309 1.08 -4.72 -17.25
C SER A 309 0.11 -3.53 -17.34
N LEU A 310 0.59 -2.36 -17.77
CA LEU A 310 -0.24 -1.17 -17.93
C LEU A 310 -1.22 -1.31 -19.11
N LEU A 311 -0.76 -1.85 -20.24
CA LEU A 311 -1.61 -2.13 -21.39
C LEU A 311 -2.70 -3.16 -21.06
N SER A 312 -2.36 -4.21 -20.27
CA SER A 312 -3.36 -5.20 -19.85
C SER A 312 -4.41 -4.60 -18.90
N GLN A 313 -4.02 -3.66 -18.02
CA GLN A 313 -4.97 -2.91 -17.19
C GLN A 313 -5.87 -2.01 -18.03
N ALA A 314 -5.32 -1.30 -19.00
CA ALA A 314 -6.09 -0.46 -19.92
C ALA A 314 -7.11 -1.30 -20.73
N ALA A 315 -6.67 -2.46 -21.24
CA ALA A 315 -7.54 -3.39 -21.97
C ALA A 315 -8.65 -3.98 -21.07
N ALA A 316 -8.32 -4.32 -19.83
CA ALA A 316 -9.29 -4.81 -18.84
C ALA A 316 -10.34 -3.74 -18.52
N LEU A 317 -9.92 -2.49 -18.26
CA LEU A 317 -10.85 -1.38 -18.05
C LEU A 317 -11.74 -1.13 -19.27
N LEU A 318 -11.17 -1.15 -20.47
CA LEU A 318 -11.93 -1.01 -21.70
C LEU A 318 -12.98 -2.12 -21.82
N ALA A 319 -12.60 -3.38 -21.61
CA ALA A 319 -13.54 -4.50 -21.65
C ALA A 319 -14.68 -4.33 -20.64
N MET A 320 -14.39 -3.89 -19.41
CA MET A 320 -15.40 -3.65 -18.38
C MET A 320 -16.41 -2.58 -18.79
N THR A 321 -16.00 -1.54 -19.53
CA THR A 321 -16.91 -0.47 -19.96
C THR A 321 -17.79 -0.87 -21.13
N GLN A 322 -17.53 -1.98 -21.83
CA GLN A 322 -18.25 -2.41 -23.02
C GLN A 322 -19.27 -3.52 -22.76
N THR A 323 -19.38 -4.03 -21.54
CA THR A 323 -20.24 -5.19 -21.24
C THR A 323 -20.82 -5.15 -19.84
N THR A 324 -21.98 -5.77 -19.69
CA THR A 324 -22.58 -6.10 -18.38
C THR A 324 -22.53 -7.60 -18.07
N ASN A 325 -21.88 -8.39 -18.93
CA ASN A 325 -21.75 -9.83 -18.73
C ASN A 325 -20.85 -10.13 -17.55
N ALA A 326 -21.38 -10.80 -16.53
CA ALA A 326 -20.67 -11.10 -15.29
C ALA A 326 -19.35 -11.86 -15.53
N ALA A 327 -19.34 -12.87 -16.41
CA ALA A 327 -18.13 -13.65 -16.67
C ALA A 327 -17.00 -12.78 -17.25
N VAL A 328 -17.31 -11.90 -18.17
CA VAL A 328 -16.33 -10.97 -18.77
C VAL A 328 -15.82 -9.98 -17.71
N LEU A 329 -16.71 -9.46 -16.85
CA LEU A 329 -16.33 -8.54 -15.77
C LEU A 329 -15.40 -9.23 -14.77
N PHE A 330 -15.67 -10.48 -14.39
CA PHE A 330 -14.78 -11.26 -13.51
C PHE A 330 -13.41 -11.51 -14.15
N VAL A 331 -13.36 -11.91 -15.42
CA VAL A 331 -12.10 -12.12 -16.16
C VAL A 331 -11.31 -10.82 -16.27
N ALA A 332 -11.98 -9.71 -16.60
CA ALA A 332 -11.34 -8.40 -16.68
C ALA A 332 -10.78 -7.94 -15.32
N CYS A 333 -11.51 -8.14 -14.22
CA CYS A 333 -11.02 -7.89 -12.86
C CYS A 333 -9.81 -8.78 -12.52
N ALA A 334 -9.81 -10.05 -12.94
CA ALA A 334 -8.68 -10.96 -12.73
C ALA A 334 -7.42 -10.48 -13.49
N ILE A 335 -7.56 -10.10 -14.77
CA ILE A 335 -6.46 -9.56 -15.59
C ILE A 335 -5.94 -8.25 -15.00
N PHE A 336 -6.83 -7.36 -14.59
CA PHE A 336 -6.44 -6.11 -13.93
C PHE A 336 -5.66 -6.40 -12.65
N GLY A 337 -6.15 -7.31 -11.81
CA GLY A 337 -5.49 -7.71 -10.56
C GLY A 337 -4.10 -8.29 -10.79
N LEU A 338 -3.96 -9.22 -11.74
CA LEU A 338 -2.69 -9.87 -12.08
C LEU A 338 -1.59 -8.85 -12.39
N SER A 339 -1.93 -7.80 -13.10
CA SER A 339 -1.01 -6.73 -13.46
C SER A 339 -0.84 -5.67 -12.36
N ALA A 340 -1.89 -5.40 -11.58
CA ALA A 340 -1.86 -4.39 -10.51
C ALA A 340 -0.85 -4.75 -9.39
N GLY A 341 -0.72 -6.04 -9.06
CA GLY A 341 0.24 -6.52 -8.07
C GLY A 341 1.69 -6.19 -8.40
N ASN A 342 2.03 -6.13 -9.68
CA ASN A 342 3.38 -5.89 -10.15
C ASN A 342 3.80 -4.41 -9.98
N LEU A 343 2.87 -3.48 -10.09
CA LEU A 343 3.15 -2.03 -10.05
C LEU A 343 3.72 -1.57 -8.69
N VAL A 344 3.50 -2.32 -7.63
CA VAL A 344 4.04 -1.99 -6.29
C VAL A 344 5.54 -2.27 -6.21
N SER A 345 6.03 -3.33 -6.87
CA SER A 345 7.42 -3.78 -6.76
C SER A 345 8.31 -3.32 -7.92
N LEU A 346 7.75 -3.14 -9.11
CA LEU A 346 8.50 -2.80 -10.31
C LEU A 346 9.32 -1.50 -10.22
N PRO A 347 8.84 -0.38 -9.60
CA PRO A 347 9.64 0.85 -9.50
C PRO A 347 10.97 0.62 -8.79
N ALA A 348 10.94 -0.07 -7.64
CA ALA A 348 12.14 -0.37 -6.88
C ALA A 348 13.10 -1.28 -7.66
N LEU A 349 12.57 -2.27 -8.39
CA LEU A 349 13.37 -3.19 -9.20
C LEU A 349 14.01 -2.50 -10.40
N ILE A 350 13.31 -1.57 -11.06
CA ILE A 350 13.88 -0.77 -12.17
C ILE A 350 14.97 0.14 -11.62
N ILE A 351 14.70 0.86 -10.52
CA ILE A 351 15.70 1.73 -9.87
C ILE A 351 16.94 0.93 -9.47
N GLN A 352 16.76 -0.28 -8.91
CA GLN A 352 17.87 -1.15 -8.53
C GLN A 352 18.74 -1.57 -9.71
N ARG A 353 18.13 -1.78 -10.88
CA ARG A 353 18.87 -2.21 -12.09
C ARG A 353 19.53 -1.07 -12.85
N GLU A 354 18.95 0.11 -12.84
CA GLU A 354 19.32 1.21 -13.73
C GLU A 354 20.11 2.32 -13.04
N PHE A 355 20.02 2.42 -11.70
CA PHE A 355 20.69 3.47 -10.94
C PHE A 355 21.77 2.89 -10.02
N GLU A 356 22.65 3.75 -9.51
CA GLU A 356 23.71 3.37 -8.60
C GLU A 356 23.17 2.90 -7.24
N ALA A 357 23.79 1.85 -6.71
CA ALA A 357 23.39 1.26 -5.41
C ALA A 357 23.46 2.27 -4.25
N THR A 358 24.38 3.23 -4.29
CA THR A 358 24.56 4.29 -3.28
C THR A 358 23.37 5.24 -3.19
N SER A 359 22.63 5.44 -4.29
CA SER A 359 21.46 6.33 -4.37
C SER A 359 20.12 5.57 -4.29
N PHE A 360 20.14 4.23 -4.26
CA PHE A 360 18.96 3.38 -4.35
C PHE A 360 17.87 3.74 -3.35
N GLY A 361 18.20 3.80 -2.05
CA GLY A 361 17.21 4.08 -1.00
C GLY A 361 16.56 5.46 -1.14
N MET A 362 17.35 6.46 -1.51
CA MET A 362 16.85 7.82 -1.73
C MET A 362 15.93 7.89 -2.95
N LEU A 363 16.28 7.27 -4.06
CA LEU A 363 15.48 7.27 -5.30
C LEU A 363 14.18 6.49 -5.14
N VAL A 364 14.21 5.32 -4.48
CA VAL A 364 13.00 4.55 -4.18
C VAL A 364 12.08 5.33 -3.24
N GLY A 365 12.63 5.94 -2.18
CA GLY A 365 11.86 6.78 -1.26
C GLY A 365 11.19 7.96 -1.95
N LEU A 366 11.93 8.66 -2.81
CA LEU A 366 11.43 9.81 -3.57
C LEU A 366 10.35 9.38 -4.58
N SER A 367 10.57 8.30 -5.33
CA SER A 367 9.58 7.74 -6.26
C SER A 367 8.30 7.29 -5.54
N THR A 368 8.43 6.66 -4.37
CA THR A 368 7.29 6.24 -3.55
C THR A 368 6.50 7.44 -3.04
N ALA A 369 7.17 8.49 -2.56
CA ALA A 369 6.52 9.70 -2.08
C ALA A 369 5.74 10.42 -3.20
N ILE A 370 6.36 10.57 -4.39
CA ILE A 370 5.69 11.11 -5.57
C ILE A 370 4.47 10.27 -5.93
N GLY A 371 4.63 8.94 -5.97
CA GLY A 371 3.54 8.01 -6.24
C GLY A 371 2.39 8.15 -5.25
N GLN A 372 2.67 8.16 -3.95
CA GLN A 372 1.66 8.29 -2.90
C GLN A 372 0.89 9.61 -2.98
N PHE A 373 1.61 10.71 -3.17
CA PHE A 373 0.97 12.02 -3.30
C PHE A 373 0.10 12.10 -4.55
N THR A 374 0.56 11.55 -5.68
CA THR A 374 -0.19 11.58 -6.95
C THR A 374 -1.41 10.67 -6.90
N TYR A 375 -1.30 9.45 -6.39
CA TYR A 375 -2.45 8.55 -6.36
C TYR A 375 -3.57 9.01 -5.42
N ALA A 376 -3.24 9.83 -4.42
CA ALA A 376 -4.23 10.39 -3.51
C ALA A 376 -5.34 11.17 -4.24
N PHE A 377 -5.03 11.78 -5.39
CA PHE A 377 -6.00 12.49 -6.21
C PHE A 377 -6.88 11.58 -7.07
N GLY A 378 -6.49 10.31 -7.26
CA GLY A 378 -7.22 9.38 -8.13
C GLY A 378 -8.71 9.29 -7.84
N PRO A 379 -9.13 8.95 -6.61
CA PRO A 379 -10.55 8.84 -6.27
C PRO A 379 -11.34 10.12 -6.50
N GLY A 380 -10.85 11.26 -6.03
CA GLY A 380 -11.52 12.56 -6.19
C GLY A 380 -11.66 12.97 -7.65
N LEU A 381 -10.60 12.79 -8.45
CA LEU A 381 -10.61 13.08 -9.89
C LEU A 381 -11.68 12.25 -10.63
N LEU A 382 -11.71 10.93 -10.38
CA LEU A 382 -12.72 10.05 -10.99
C LEU A 382 -14.14 10.41 -10.53
N GLY A 383 -14.31 10.77 -9.27
CA GLY A 383 -15.60 11.21 -8.73
C GLY A 383 -16.12 12.46 -9.41
N VAL A 384 -15.26 13.47 -9.59
CA VAL A 384 -15.62 14.71 -10.32
C VAL A 384 -15.98 14.42 -11.78
N VAL A 385 -15.17 13.61 -12.48
CA VAL A 385 -15.46 13.25 -13.88
C VAL A 385 -16.77 12.46 -13.99
N ARG A 386 -17.01 11.52 -13.09
CA ARG A 386 -18.27 10.73 -13.06
C ARG A 386 -19.49 11.63 -12.85
N ASP A 387 -19.44 12.56 -11.90
CA ASP A 387 -20.57 13.44 -11.60
C ASP A 387 -20.80 14.45 -12.72
N ALA A 388 -19.74 14.96 -13.35
CA ALA A 388 -19.82 15.89 -14.47
C ALA A 388 -20.40 15.24 -15.75
N THR A 389 -20.15 13.93 -15.96
CA THR A 389 -20.57 13.21 -17.18
C THR A 389 -21.77 12.29 -16.98
N GLY A 390 -22.25 12.16 -15.74
CA GLY A 390 -23.40 11.31 -15.39
C GLY A 390 -23.12 9.80 -15.39
N GLY A 391 -21.85 9.36 -15.58
CA GLY A 391 -21.50 7.95 -15.64
C GLY A 391 -20.03 7.66 -15.54
N TYR A 392 -19.67 6.35 -15.42
CA TYR A 392 -18.28 5.92 -15.28
C TYR A 392 -17.50 5.84 -16.61
N GLY A 393 -18.16 5.93 -17.77
CA GLY A 393 -17.50 5.78 -19.07
C GLY A 393 -16.33 6.75 -19.27
N ALA A 394 -16.56 8.05 -19.04
CA ALA A 394 -15.51 9.08 -19.15
C ALA A 394 -14.44 8.94 -18.06
N ALA A 395 -14.84 8.60 -16.82
CA ALA A 395 -13.91 8.40 -15.72
C ALA A 395 -12.94 7.24 -16.02
N PHE A 396 -13.43 6.13 -16.57
CA PHE A 396 -12.57 5.00 -16.93
C PHE A 396 -11.82 5.23 -18.24
N ALA A 397 -12.35 6.00 -19.18
CA ALA A 397 -11.57 6.46 -20.33
C ALA A 397 -10.35 7.27 -19.88
N LEU A 398 -10.50 8.13 -18.87
CA LEU A 398 -9.36 8.85 -18.27
C LEU A 398 -8.35 7.87 -17.65
N CYS A 399 -8.80 6.84 -16.91
CA CYS A 399 -7.89 5.81 -16.39
C CYS A 399 -7.14 5.09 -17.50
N ILE A 400 -7.82 4.71 -18.59
CA ILE A 400 -7.22 4.08 -19.75
C ILE A 400 -6.14 4.99 -20.36
N MET A 401 -6.46 6.28 -20.56
CA MET A 401 -5.48 7.25 -21.09
C MET A 401 -4.27 7.41 -20.19
N LEU A 402 -4.44 7.48 -18.87
CA LEU A 402 -3.34 7.52 -17.91
C LEU A 402 -2.47 6.27 -17.96
N GLN A 403 -3.08 5.07 -18.10
CA GLN A 403 -2.35 3.81 -18.23
C GLN A 403 -1.57 3.75 -19.55
N LEU A 404 -2.16 4.17 -20.67
CA LEU A 404 -1.50 4.22 -21.98
C LEU A 404 -0.35 5.23 -21.99
N ALA A 405 -0.55 6.43 -21.44
CA ALA A 405 0.50 7.44 -21.29
C ALA A 405 1.66 6.92 -20.42
N ALA A 406 1.35 6.25 -19.31
CA ALA A 406 2.33 5.64 -18.44
C ALA A 406 3.10 4.49 -19.16
N ALA A 407 2.40 3.66 -19.94
CA ALA A 407 3.03 2.58 -20.73
C ALA A 407 4.01 3.12 -21.80
N GLY A 408 3.66 4.22 -22.43
CA GLY A 408 4.56 4.92 -23.37
C GLY A 408 5.74 5.56 -22.64
N ALA A 409 5.47 6.32 -21.58
CA ALA A 409 6.49 7.08 -20.85
C ALA A 409 7.55 6.18 -20.19
N VAL A 410 7.17 5.00 -19.69
CA VAL A 410 8.14 4.06 -19.08
C VAL A 410 9.19 3.53 -20.08
N GLN A 411 8.92 3.63 -21.39
CA GLN A 411 9.86 3.22 -22.44
C GLN A 411 10.82 4.34 -22.90
N MET A 412 10.56 5.61 -22.56
CA MET A 412 11.17 6.77 -23.21
C MET A 412 12.64 7.01 -22.86
N SER A 413 13.13 6.69 -21.69
CA SER A 413 14.51 7.03 -21.32
C SER A 413 15.17 5.90 -20.56
N ARG A 414 16.14 5.27 -21.20
CA ARG A 414 17.04 4.30 -20.53
C ARG A 414 18.35 5.00 -20.21
N PRO A 415 18.77 5.07 -18.93
CA PRO A 415 20.12 5.50 -18.63
C PRO A 415 21.09 4.55 -19.37
N GLN A 416 22.02 5.13 -20.14
CA GLN A 416 23.07 4.34 -20.78
C GLN A 416 23.94 3.75 -19.68
N ARG A 417 23.83 2.46 -19.42
CA ARG A 417 24.82 1.73 -18.63
C ARG A 417 26.15 1.86 -19.32
N LYS A 418 27.13 2.51 -18.69
CA LYS A 418 28.53 2.28 -19.06
C LYS A 418 28.77 0.77 -18.93
N PRO A 419 29.33 0.10 -19.95
CA PRO A 419 29.68 -1.31 -19.83
C PRO A 419 30.57 -1.49 -18.61
N ILE A 420 30.24 -2.44 -17.77
CA ILE A 420 31.13 -2.93 -16.72
C ILE A 420 32.21 -3.66 -17.50
N ASP A 421 33.41 -3.05 -17.62
CA ASP A 421 34.60 -3.73 -18.10
C ASP A 421 34.87 -4.91 -17.16
N LEU A 422 34.47 -6.09 -17.57
CA LEU A 422 34.90 -7.37 -17.01
C LEU A 422 36.35 -7.60 -17.47
N ARG A 423 37.33 -6.99 -16.78
CA ARG A 423 38.71 -7.42 -16.79
C ARG A 423 39.09 -8.08 -15.48
#